data_fb77331d0cbe69237c5b8303fea8e589
#
_entry.id   fb77331d0cbe69237c5b8303fea8e589
#
_cell.length_a   1.000
_cell.length_b   1.000
_cell.length_c   1.000
_cell.angle_alpha   90.00
_cell.angle_beta   90.00
_cell.angle_gamma   90.00
#
_symmetry.space_group_name_H-M   'P 1'
#
loop_
_entity.id
_entity.type
_entity.pdbx_description
1 polymer ?
#
loop_
_entity_poly.entity_id
_entity_poly.type
_entity_poly.pdbx_seq_one_letter_code
_entity_poly.pdbx_strand_id
1 'polypeptide(L)'
;MSEKTDNIINFKNLVETLQKPVRNTCFRFVNYVEDADDIAQVVFIQVYESMSNFREEAQLSTWIYIIAVNKSLDFLRRKKRKKNLVS
;
A
#
# COMPACT_ATOMS: atom_id res chain seq x y z
N MET A 1 20.29 11.93 17.63
CA MET A 1 18.99 11.36 17.33
C MET A 1 19.14 10.03 16.62
N SER A 2 18.36 9.07 16.99
CA SER A 2 18.48 7.76 16.37
C SER A 2 17.81 7.74 15.00
N GLU A 3 18.35 6.94 14.10
CA GLU A 3 17.79 6.75 12.77
C GLU A 3 16.33 6.26 12.83
N LYS A 4 15.98 5.52 13.86
CA LYS A 4 14.63 5.01 14.06
C LYS A 4 13.60 6.12 14.20
N THR A 5 13.94 7.16 14.95
CA THR A 5 13.03 8.29 15.17
C THR A 5 12.80 9.04 13.85
N ASP A 6 13.86 9.27 13.08
CA ASP A 6 13.75 9.96 11.81
C ASP A 6 12.93 9.14 10.81
N ASN A 7 13.10 7.81 10.78
CA ASN A 7 12.35 6.93 9.91
C ASN A 7 10.85 6.91 10.26
N ILE A 8 10.53 6.94 11.55
CA ILE A 8 9.14 6.97 12.00
C ILE A 8 8.47 8.27 11.61
N ILE A 9 9.15 9.40 11.77
CA ILE A 9 8.63 10.71 11.40
C ILE A 9 8.43 10.77 9.88
N ASN A 10 9.39 10.30 9.11
CA ASN A 10 9.32 10.29 7.66
C ASN A 10 8.18 9.37 7.19
N PHE A 11 8.01 8.23 7.83
CA PHE A 11 6.93 7.31 7.51
C PHE A 11 5.57 7.95 7.76
N LYS A 12 5.41 8.60 8.90
CA LYS A 12 4.15 9.28 9.25
C LYS A 12 3.81 10.33 8.19
N ASN A 13 4.78 11.16 7.81
CA ASN A 13 4.59 12.17 6.78
C ASN A 13 4.24 11.55 5.45
N LEU A 14 4.89 10.46 5.11
CA LEU A 14 4.65 9.73 3.87
C LEU A 14 3.22 9.19 3.82
N VAL A 15 2.76 8.58 4.91
CA VAL A 15 1.39 8.06 5.00
C VAL A 15 0.38 9.20 4.84
N GLU A 16 0.57 10.29 5.56
CA GLU A 16 -0.33 11.44 5.49
C GLU A 16 -0.41 11.99 4.06
N THR A 17 0.70 12.01 3.35
CA THR A 17 0.76 12.53 1.99
C THR A 17 0.17 11.57 0.97
N LEU A 18 0.44 10.28 1.11
CA LEU A 18 0.11 9.27 0.11
C LEU A 18 -1.10 8.41 0.44
N GLN A 19 -1.66 8.53 1.63
CA GLN A 19 -2.80 7.72 2.05
C GLN A 19 -3.96 7.81 1.05
N LYS A 20 -4.33 9.02 0.69
CA LYS A 20 -5.46 9.24 -0.22
C LYS A 20 -5.18 8.75 -1.64
N PRO A 21 -4.04 9.12 -2.26
CA PRO A 21 -3.71 8.58 -3.59
C PRO A 21 -3.62 7.06 -3.64
N VAL A 22 -3.01 6.45 -2.62
CA VAL A 22 -2.88 4.98 -2.57
C VAL A 22 -4.25 4.33 -2.45
N ARG A 23 -5.09 4.84 -1.54
CA ARG A 23 -6.45 4.33 -1.39
C ARG A 23 -7.25 4.46 -2.67
N ASN A 24 -7.13 5.62 -3.36
CA ASN A 24 -7.82 5.83 -4.62
C ASN A 24 -7.34 4.86 -5.71
N THR A 25 -6.04 4.57 -5.74
CA THR A 25 -5.49 3.59 -6.67
C THR A 25 -6.09 2.20 -6.41
N CYS A 26 -6.11 1.78 -5.16
CA CYS A 26 -6.71 0.50 -4.78
C CYS A 26 -8.20 0.46 -5.11
N PHE A 27 -8.90 1.55 -4.84
CA PHE A 27 -10.34 1.65 -5.10
C PHE A 27 -10.68 1.44 -6.57
N ARG A 28 -9.84 1.94 -7.48
CA ARG A 28 -10.05 1.74 -8.92
C ARG A 28 -10.10 0.27 -9.31
N PHE A 29 -9.38 -0.58 -8.57
CA PHE A 29 -9.36 -2.00 -8.86
C PHE A 29 -10.48 -2.76 -8.17
N VAL A 30 -10.77 -2.43 -6.91
CA VAL A 30 -11.68 -3.25 -6.09
C VAL A 30 -13.10 -2.69 -5.99
N ASN A 31 -13.30 -1.40 -6.24
CA ASN A 31 -14.61 -0.73 -6.28
C ASN A 31 -15.37 -0.68 -4.95
N TYR A 32 -14.74 -1.06 -3.86
CA TYR A 32 -15.31 -0.98 -2.51
C TYR A 32 -14.35 -0.23 -1.61
N VAL A 33 -14.88 0.77 -0.90
CA VAL A 33 -14.05 1.62 -0.03
C VAL A 33 -13.39 0.80 1.06
N GLU A 34 -14.14 -0.12 1.67
CA GLU A 34 -13.63 -0.95 2.77
C GLU A 34 -12.49 -1.84 2.32
N ASP A 35 -12.63 -2.44 1.13
CA ASP A 35 -11.57 -3.27 0.57
C ASP A 35 -10.35 -2.43 0.21
N ALA A 36 -10.56 -1.24 -0.36
CA ALA A 36 -9.47 -0.33 -0.69
C ALA A 36 -8.71 0.11 0.55
N ASP A 37 -9.42 0.42 1.63
CA ASP A 37 -8.79 0.80 2.90
C ASP A 37 -7.95 -0.34 3.47
N ASP A 38 -8.46 -1.56 3.43
CA ASP A 38 -7.75 -2.74 3.92
C ASP A 38 -6.46 -2.97 3.13
N ILE A 39 -6.56 -2.86 1.81
CA ILE A 39 -5.39 -3.04 0.94
C ILE A 39 -4.37 -1.94 1.19
N ALA A 40 -4.83 -0.69 1.32
CA ALA A 40 -3.94 0.44 1.60
C ALA A 40 -3.16 0.23 2.90
N GLN A 41 -3.80 -0.31 3.94
CA GLN A 41 -3.13 -0.62 5.19
C GLN A 41 -2.02 -1.65 4.98
N VAL A 42 -2.30 -2.70 4.23
CA VAL A 42 -1.30 -3.73 3.91
C VAL A 42 -0.13 -3.12 3.15
N VAL A 43 -0.42 -2.24 2.19
CA VAL A 43 0.61 -1.54 1.41
C VAL A 43 1.53 -0.76 2.33
N PHE A 44 0.98 0.02 3.25
CA PHE A 44 1.79 0.86 4.14
C PHE A 44 2.57 0.04 5.17
N ILE A 45 2.04 -1.11 5.61
CA ILE A 45 2.80 -2.01 6.48
C ILE A 45 4.05 -2.51 5.74
N GLN A 46 3.89 -2.93 4.50
CA GLN A 46 5.01 -3.39 3.69
C GLN A 46 6.02 -2.26 3.43
N VAL A 47 5.52 -1.06 3.18
CA VAL A 47 6.36 0.12 3.00
C VAL A 47 7.20 0.38 4.24
N TYR A 48 6.57 0.33 5.41
CA TYR A 48 7.27 0.56 6.68
C TYR A 48 8.41 -0.43 6.86
N GLU A 49 8.16 -1.70 6.57
CA GLU A 49 9.15 -2.76 6.71
C GLU A 49 10.34 -2.59 5.76
N SER A 50 10.13 -1.91 4.64
CA SER A 50 11.14 -1.79 3.58
C SER A 50 11.74 -0.40 3.45
N MET A 51 11.33 0.56 4.29
CA MET A 51 11.76 1.96 4.15
C MET A 51 13.27 2.14 4.17
N SER A 52 13.96 1.36 4.98
CA SER A 52 15.40 1.47 5.11
C SER A 52 16.15 1.14 3.83
N ASN A 53 15.49 0.48 2.88
CA ASN A 53 16.09 0.09 1.61
C ASN A 53 16.05 1.21 0.57
N PHE A 54 15.32 2.28 0.85
CA PHE A 54 15.15 3.38 -0.10
C PHE A 54 15.78 4.65 0.44
N ARG A 55 16.63 5.28 -0.36
CA ARG A 55 17.30 6.52 0.02
C ARG A 55 16.60 7.74 -0.56
N GLU A 56 15.89 7.58 -1.66
CA GLU A 56 15.22 8.67 -2.34
C GLU A 56 13.71 8.55 -2.23
N GLU A 57 13.08 9.65 -1.88
CA GLU A 57 11.63 9.72 -1.72
C GLU A 57 10.89 9.43 -3.03
N ALA A 58 11.46 9.88 -4.15
CA ALA A 58 10.85 9.66 -5.47
C ALA A 58 10.79 8.17 -5.81
N GLN A 59 11.85 7.43 -5.51
CA GLN A 59 11.88 5.98 -5.75
C GLN A 59 10.87 5.27 -4.86
N LEU A 60 10.75 5.71 -3.62
CA LEU A 60 9.82 5.12 -2.66
C LEU A 60 8.38 5.34 -3.13
N SER A 61 8.04 6.53 -3.60
CA SER A 61 6.70 6.82 -4.09
C SER A 61 6.31 5.93 -5.26
N THR A 62 7.21 5.75 -6.22
CA THR A 62 6.98 4.88 -7.36
C THR A 62 6.76 3.44 -6.91
N TRP A 63 7.59 2.97 -5.99
CA TRP A 63 7.48 1.61 -5.47
C TRP A 63 6.16 1.38 -4.74
N ILE A 64 5.70 2.37 -3.98
CA ILE A 64 4.42 2.30 -3.27
C ILE A 64 3.27 2.08 -4.25
N TYR A 65 3.27 2.79 -5.37
CA TYR A 65 2.24 2.59 -6.38
C TYR A 65 2.29 1.19 -6.98
N ILE A 66 3.49 0.68 -7.23
CA ILE A 66 3.65 -0.69 -7.74
C ILE A 66 3.07 -1.70 -6.75
N ILE A 67 3.37 -1.53 -5.46
CA ILE A 67 2.82 -2.40 -4.41
C ILE A 67 1.29 -2.28 -4.38
N ALA A 68 0.76 -1.07 -4.45
CA ALA A 68 -0.69 -0.85 -4.39
C ALA A 68 -1.40 -1.58 -5.53
N VAL A 69 -0.87 -1.48 -6.75
CA VAL A 69 -1.43 -2.18 -7.90
C VAL A 69 -1.33 -3.69 -7.70
N ASN A 70 -0.16 -4.19 -7.31
CA ASN A 70 0.06 -5.63 -7.13
C ASN A 70 -0.83 -6.21 -6.04
N LYS A 71 -0.98 -5.52 -4.92
CA LYS A 71 -1.84 -6.00 -3.82
C LYS A 71 -3.31 -5.97 -4.21
N SER A 72 -3.72 -4.96 -4.98
CA SER A 72 -5.10 -4.89 -5.47
C SER A 72 -5.39 -6.03 -6.45
N LEU A 73 -4.47 -6.32 -7.35
CA LEU A 73 -4.63 -7.44 -8.29
C LEU A 73 -4.65 -8.78 -7.56
N ASP A 74 -3.79 -8.95 -6.54
CA ASP A 74 -3.80 -10.15 -5.70
C ASP A 74 -5.14 -10.33 -5.01
N PHE A 75 -5.69 -9.25 -4.46
CA PHE A 75 -6.98 -9.28 -3.80
C PHE A 75 -8.07 -9.75 -4.77
N LEU A 76 -8.08 -9.20 -5.98
CA LEU A 76 -9.06 -9.58 -6.99
C LEU A 76 -8.92 -11.04 -7.41
N ARG A 77 -7.69 -11.53 -7.54
CA ARG A 77 -7.44 -12.93 -7.88
C ARG A 77 -7.95 -13.87 -6.80
N ARG A 78 -7.72 -13.53 -5.53
CA ARG A 78 -8.20 -14.33 -4.41
C ARG A 78 -9.72 -14.33 -4.35
N LYS A 79 -10.33 -13.19 -4.57
CA LYS A 79 -11.79 -13.04 -4.56
C LYS A 79 -12.40 -13.88 -5.68
N LYS A 80 -11.83 -13.83 -6.88
CA LYS A 80 -12.29 -14.61 -8.02
C LYS A 80 -12.14 -16.10 -7.77
N ARG A 81 -10.99 -16.52 -7.23
CA ARG A 81 -10.72 -17.93 -6.92
C ARG A 81 -11.70 -18.46 -5.89
N LYS A 82 -11.94 -17.68 -4.83
CA LYS A 82 -12.88 -18.06 -3.79
C LYS A 82 -14.29 -18.21 -4.34
N LYS A 83 -14.69 -17.29 -5.21
CA LYS A 83 -16.00 -17.34 -5.85
C LYS A 83 -16.15 -18.58 -6.73
N ASN A 84 -15.10 -18.94 -7.47
CA ASN A 84 -15.10 -20.12 -8.32
C ASN A 84 -15.16 -21.41 -7.50
N LEU A 85 -14.54 -21.43 -6.32
CA LEU A 85 -14.55 -22.59 -5.45
C LEU A 85 -15.92 -22.81 -4.81
N VAL A 86 -16.64 -21.75 -4.57
CA VAL A 86 -17.96 -21.81 -3.91
C VAL A 86 -19.05 -22.18 -4.91
N SER A 87 -18.88 -21.81 -6.15
CA SER A 87 -19.84 -22.14 -7.20
C SER A 87 -19.63 -23.55 -7.71
#